data_f01135ab4771c6bcafa12174b4fdb104
#
_entry.id   f01135ab4771c6bcafa12174b4fdb104
#
_cell.length_a   1.000
_cell.length_b   1.000
_cell.length_c   1.000
_cell.angle_alpha   90.00
_cell.angle_beta   90.00
_cell.angle_gamma   90.00
#
_symmetry.space_group_name_H-M   'P 1'
#
loop_
_entity.id
_entity.type
_entity.pdbx_description
1 polymer ?
#
loop_
_entity_poly.entity_id
_entity_poly.type
_entity_poly.pdbx_seq_one_letter_code
_entity_poly.pdbx_strand_id
1 'polypeptide(L)'
;YADLGGPHGYVVPIFDAAGAQLSENCQLLEDAGLIYVADGPDTLNLVRALRESPALEAMARAFDQAAVILGMGAGAAALGDWIDDPEAQDRAQPGLGWLPSVIVGPRFKGTEAAHRLRRLLDVKPNCLGLGIPEQTALGLGPAGEVENVGPGQVTVVFSGLEVEA
;
A
#
# COMPACT_ATOMS: atom_id res chain seq x y z
N TYR A 1 16.44 -12.02 4.27
CA TYR A 1 15.57 -12.65 5.27
C TYR A 1 16.16 -13.96 5.79
N ALA A 2 16.66 -14.84 4.90
CA ALA A 2 17.29 -16.11 5.31
C ALA A 2 18.46 -15.88 6.29
N ASP A 3 19.29 -14.86 6.05
CA ASP A 3 20.42 -14.49 6.93
C ASP A 3 20.00 -14.00 8.32
N LEU A 4 18.73 -13.66 8.49
CA LEU A 4 18.12 -13.24 9.76
C LEU A 4 17.33 -14.38 10.42
N GLY A 5 17.45 -15.62 9.91
CA GLY A 5 16.74 -16.79 10.44
C GLY A 5 15.25 -16.82 10.08
N GLY A 6 14.82 -16.04 9.09
CA GLY A 6 13.47 -16.06 8.57
C GLY A 6 13.16 -17.34 7.78
N PRO A 7 11.86 -17.68 7.60
CA PRO A 7 11.45 -18.81 6.78
C PRO A 7 11.83 -18.59 5.30
N HIS A 8 11.77 -19.65 4.51
CA HIS A 8 11.98 -19.56 3.07
C HIS A 8 10.96 -18.63 2.43
N GLY A 9 11.46 -17.67 1.64
CA GLY A 9 10.63 -16.78 0.84
C GLY A 9 10.60 -17.24 -0.62
N TYR A 10 9.44 -17.05 -1.25
CA TYR A 10 9.23 -17.31 -2.67
C TYR A 10 8.93 -15.98 -3.38
N VAL A 11 9.47 -15.84 -4.59
CA VAL A 11 9.06 -14.74 -5.46
C VAL A 11 7.84 -15.20 -6.26
N VAL A 12 6.72 -14.49 -6.09
CA VAL A 12 5.52 -14.73 -6.90
C VAL A 12 5.61 -13.83 -8.13
N PRO A 13 5.74 -14.38 -9.36
CA PRO A 13 6.03 -13.61 -10.55
C PRO A 13 4.76 -12.98 -11.14
N ILE A 14 4.23 -11.96 -10.49
CA ILE A 14 3.09 -11.17 -10.96
C ILE A 14 3.62 -9.84 -11.49
N PHE A 15 3.88 -9.79 -12.79
CA PHE A 15 4.36 -8.58 -13.49
C PHE A 15 3.27 -7.89 -14.31
N ASP A 16 2.16 -8.59 -14.55
CA ASP A 16 1.01 -8.13 -15.30
C ASP A 16 -0.28 -8.84 -14.84
N ALA A 17 -1.40 -8.48 -15.46
CA ALA A 17 -2.69 -9.09 -15.17
C ALA A 17 -2.75 -10.60 -15.48
N ALA A 18 -1.95 -11.10 -16.44
CA ALA A 18 -1.91 -12.52 -16.76
C ALA A 18 -1.26 -13.32 -15.63
N GLY A 19 -0.15 -12.84 -15.07
CA GLY A 19 0.47 -13.42 -13.89
C GLY A 19 -0.44 -13.49 -12.68
N ALA A 20 -1.33 -12.49 -12.50
CA ALA A 20 -2.30 -12.44 -11.41
C ALA A 20 -3.49 -13.42 -11.57
N GLN A 21 -3.64 -14.03 -12.76
CA GLN A 21 -4.66 -15.05 -13.02
C GLN A 21 -4.13 -16.48 -12.85
N LEU A 22 -2.82 -16.67 -12.74
CA LEU A 22 -2.23 -18.00 -12.64
C LEU A 22 -2.56 -18.66 -11.29
N SER A 23 -3.16 -19.84 -11.35
CA SER A 23 -3.57 -20.58 -10.16
C SER A 23 -2.40 -20.91 -9.21
N GLU A 24 -1.21 -21.16 -9.77
CA GLU A 24 0.00 -21.42 -9.00
C GLU A 24 0.43 -20.19 -8.18
N ASN A 25 0.33 -18.98 -8.76
CA ASN A 25 0.63 -17.73 -8.06
C ASN A 25 -0.40 -17.45 -6.97
N CYS A 26 -1.69 -17.70 -7.26
CA CYS A 26 -2.77 -17.56 -6.27
C CYS A 26 -2.57 -18.51 -5.09
N GLN A 27 -2.17 -19.77 -5.35
CA GLN A 27 -1.93 -20.74 -4.29
C GLN A 27 -0.75 -20.33 -3.39
N LEU A 28 0.35 -19.87 -3.99
CA LEU A 28 1.51 -19.37 -3.23
C LEU A 28 1.14 -18.18 -2.32
N LEU A 29 0.27 -17.29 -2.79
CA LEU A 29 -0.22 -16.16 -2.00
C LEU A 29 -1.16 -16.62 -0.87
N GLU A 30 -2.07 -17.54 -1.16
CA GLU A 30 -3.05 -18.03 -0.20
C GLU A 30 -2.40 -18.80 0.96
N ASP A 31 -1.33 -19.55 0.69
CA ASP A 31 -0.59 -20.34 1.68
C ASP A 31 0.46 -19.51 2.46
N ALA A 32 0.61 -18.21 2.15
CA ALA A 32 1.63 -17.38 2.75
C ALA A 32 1.24 -16.86 4.14
N GLY A 33 2.16 -16.94 5.10
CA GLY A 33 2.01 -16.25 6.41
C GLY A 33 2.46 -14.79 6.40
N LEU A 34 3.23 -14.39 5.39
CA LEU A 34 3.65 -13.01 5.13
C LEU A 34 3.69 -12.78 3.62
N ILE A 35 2.98 -11.76 3.17
CA ILE A 35 3.01 -11.31 1.78
C ILE A 35 3.69 -9.94 1.73
N TYR A 36 4.83 -9.89 1.04
CA TYR A 36 5.59 -8.67 0.84
C TYR A 36 5.33 -8.08 -0.54
N VAL A 37 4.64 -6.95 -0.58
CA VAL A 37 4.42 -6.18 -1.80
C VAL A 37 5.58 -5.22 -1.97
N ALA A 38 6.48 -5.56 -2.88
CA ALA A 38 7.77 -4.91 -3.05
C ALA A 38 7.64 -3.48 -3.61
N ASP A 39 8.70 -2.73 -3.41
CA ASP A 39 8.90 -1.47 -4.12
C ASP A 39 9.13 -1.71 -5.62
N GLY A 40 8.79 -0.73 -6.43
CA GLY A 40 8.95 -0.77 -7.87
C GLY A 40 8.87 0.61 -8.50
N PRO A 41 9.18 0.72 -9.80
CA PRO A 41 9.19 2.01 -10.50
C PRO A 41 7.78 2.56 -10.76
N ASP A 42 6.75 1.71 -10.72
CA ASP A 42 5.41 2.05 -11.20
C ASP A 42 4.31 1.44 -10.35
N THR A 43 3.72 2.27 -9.47
CA THR A 43 2.57 1.90 -8.63
C THR A 43 1.32 1.58 -9.46
N LEU A 44 1.11 2.30 -10.57
CA LEU A 44 -0.06 2.10 -11.43
C LEU A 44 -0.06 0.72 -12.08
N ASN A 45 1.09 0.27 -12.60
CA ASN A 45 1.21 -1.06 -13.18
C ASN A 45 0.99 -2.16 -12.15
N LEU A 46 1.50 -2.00 -10.94
CA LEU A 46 1.26 -2.92 -9.83
C LEU A 46 -0.24 -3.02 -9.51
N VAL A 47 -0.92 -1.89 -9.40
CA VAL A 47 -2.36 -1.86 -9.13
C VAL A 47 -3.15 -2.46 -10.29
N ARG A 48 -2.81 -2.13 -11.55
CA ARG A 48 -3.46 -2.71 -12.73
C ARG A 48 -3.29 -4.22 -12.84
N ALA A 49 -2.14 -4.75 -12.39
CA ALA A 49 -1.89 -6.19 -12.40
C ALA A 49 -2.72 -6.93 -11.34
N LEU A 50 -2.85 -6.36 -10.15
CA LEU A 50 -3.46 -7.03 -8.99
C LEU A 50 -4.94 -6.73 -8.82
N ARG A 51 -5.40 -5.54 -9.17
CA ARG A 51 -6.77 -5.12 -8.90
C ARG A 51 -7.79 -6.02 -9.62
N GLU A 52 -8.84 -6.40 -8.90
CA GLU A 52 -9.92 -7.25 -9.42
C GLU A 52 -9.41 -8.60 -9.98
N SER A 53 -8.31 -9.14 -9.41
CA SER A 53 -7.70 -10.38 -9.82
C SER A 53 -7.85 -11.49 -8.78
N PRO A 54 -7.80 -12.77 -9.20
CA PRO A 54 -7.73 -13.90 -8.28
C PRO A 54 -6.54 -13.84 -7.31
N ALA A 55 -5.43 -13.23 -7.72
CA ALA A 55 -4.27 -13.04 -6.84
C ALA A 55 -4.60 -12.09 -5.67
N LEU A 56 -5.31 -10.98 -5.92
CA LEU A 56 -5.74 -10.08 -4.84
C LEU A 56 -6.72 -10.77 -3.88
N GLU A 57 -7.63 -11.59 -4.42
CA GLU A 57 -8.53 -12.42 -3.60
C GLU A 57 -7.77 -13.46 -2.77
N ALA A 58 -6.73 -14.09 -3.34
CA ALA A 58 -5.87 -15.02 -2.62
C ALA A 58 -5.12 -14.33 -1.47
N MET A 59 -4.59 -13.11 -1.70
CA MET A 59 -4.01 -12.28 -0.64
C MET A 59 -5.04 -12.00 0.47
N ALA A 60 -6.29 -11.68 0.11
CA ALA A 60 -7.35 -11.43 1.09
C ALA A 60 -7.65 -12.68 1.93
N ARG A 61 -7.73 -13.86 1.29
CA ARG A 61 -7.92 -15.13 2.02
C ARG A 61 -6.77 -15.45 2.96
N ALA A 62 -5.51 -15.19 2.55
CA ALA A 62 -4.35 -15.32 3.42
C ALA A 62 -4.44 -14.37 4.64
N PHE A 63 -4.82 -13.12 4.41
CA PHE A 63 -5.00 -12.14 5.47
C PHE A 63 -6.09 -12.56 6.48
N ASP A 64 -7.22 -13.09 6.01
CA ASP A 64 -8.28 -13.64 6.86
C ASP A 64 -7.79 -14.85 7.69
N GLN A 65 -6.72 -15.50 7.26
CA GLN A 65 -6.02 -16.57 7.97
C GLN A 65 -4.82 -16.07 8.81
N ALA A 66 -4.81 -14.78 9.12
CA ALA A 66 -3.80 -14.10 9.93
C ALA A 66 -2.42 -13.94 9.26
N ALA A 67 -2.35 -13.96 7.94
CA ALA A 67 -1.14 -13.53 7.24
C ALA A 67 -0.90 -12.02 7.40
N VAL A 68 0.36 -11.62 7.41
CA VAL A 68 0.75 -10.20 7.41
C VAL A 68 0.91 -9.72 5.97
N ILE A 69 0.33 -8.56 5.66
CA ILE A 69 0.56 -7.86 4.39
C ILE A 69 1.52 -6.70 4.64
N LEU A 70 2.67 -6.73 4.01
CA LEU A 70 3.70 -5.69 4.12
C LEU A 70 3.91 -5.01 2.77
N GLY A 71 3.67 -3.71 2.69
CA GLY A 71 3.97 -2.91 1.51
C GLY A 71 5.21 -2.04 1.70
N MET A 72 6.05 -1.92 0.67
CA MET A 72 7.18 -1.00 0.65
C MET A 72 7.16 -0.13 -0.60
N GLY A 73 7.45 1.16 -0.46
CA GLY A 73 7.51 2.10 -1.59
C GLY A 73 6.24 2.07 -2.44
N ALA A 74 6.34 1.71 -3.72
CA ALA A 74 5.21 1.56 -4.62
C ALA A 74 4.17 0.55 -4.08
N GLY A 75 4.62 -0.55 -3.47
CA GLY A 75 3.75 -1.53 -2.82
C GLY A 75 2.97 -0.93 -1.65
N ALA A 76 3.61 -0.10 -0.82
CA ALA A 76 2.90 0.59 0.27
C ALA A 76 1.85 1.57 -0.28
N ALA A 77 2.19 2.37 -1.30
CA ALA A 77 1.24 3.27 -1.95
C ALA A 77 0.05 2.51 -2.54
N ALA A 78 0.30 1.37 -3.21
CA ALA A 78 -0.72 0.53 -3.82
C ALA A 78 -1.75 -0.02 -2.82
N LEU A 79 -1.36 -0.27 -1.56
CA LEU A 79 -2.27 -0.77 -0.51
C LEU A 79 -3.32 0.27 -0.09
N GLY A 80 -3.12 1.54 -0.38
CA GLY A 80 -4.10 2.61 -0.10
C GLY A 80 -5.40 2.47 -0.90
N ASP A 81 -6.37 3.30 -0.57
CA ASP A 81 -7.63 3.41 -1.30
C ASP A 81 -7.46 4.15 -2.64
N TRP A 82 -6.58 5.15 -2.66
CA TRP A 82 -6.25 5.94 -3.85
C TRP A 82 -4.75 6.11 -4.02
N ILE A 83 -4.32 6.18 -5.27
CA ILE A 83 -2.92 6.40 -5.68
C ILE A 83 -2.80 7.60 -6.63
N ASP A 84 -1.61 8.22 -6.68
CA ASP A 84 -1.30 9.31 -7.62
C ASP A 84 -1.14 8.75 -9.04
N ASP A 85 -1.91 9.31 -9.98
CA ASP A 85 -1.78 9.06 -11.40
C ASP A 85 -1.55 10.40 -12.12
N PRO A 86 -0.34 10.68 -12.57
CA PRO A 86 -0.02 11.92 -13.27
C PRO A 86 -0.82 12.17 -14.55
N GLU A 87 -1.36 11.11 -15.16
CA GLU A 87 -2.10 11.16 -16.43
C GLU A 87 -3.61 11.27 -16.22
N ALA A 88 -4.13 10.96 -15.04
CA ALA A 88 -5.54 11.12 -14.74
C ALA A 88 -5.92 12.58 -14.58
N GLN A 89 -7.16 12.92 -14.99
CA GLN A 89 -7.68 14.29 -14.92
C GLN A 89 -7.66 14.87 -13.49
N ASP A 90 -8.03 14.06 -12.52
CA ASP A 90 -8.03 14.41 -11.08
C ASP A 90 -6.80 13.88 -10.34
N ARG A 91 -5.82 13.33 -11.06
CA ARG A 91 -4.58 12.74 -10.53
C ARG A 91 -4.81 11.61 -9.53
N ALA A 92 -6.00 11.06 -9.42
CA ALA A 92 -6.33 10.02 -8.49
C ALA A 92 -6.89 8.78 -9.19
N GLN A 93 -6.27 7.64 -8.95
CA GLN A 93 -6.78 6.33 -9.37
C GLN A 93 -7.04 5.46 -8.15
N PRO A 94 -8.03 4.56 -8.20
CA PRO A 94 -8.21 3.60 -7.13
C PRO A 94 -6.97 2.73 -6.92
N GLY A 95 -6.58 2.56 -5.66
CA GLY A 95 -5.56 1.61 -5.23
C GLY A 95 -6.10 0.18 -5.07
N LEU A 96 -5.44 -0.63 -4.26
CA LEU A 96 -5.90 -1.99 -3.95
C LEU A 96 -6.97 -2.02 -2.84
N GLY A 97 -7.18 -0.92 -2.12
CA GLY A 97 -8.25 -0.76 -1.13
C GLY A 97 -8.04 -1.52 0.18
N TRP A 98 -6.81 -1.94 0.50
CA TRP A 98 -6.49 -2.58 1.78
C TRP A 98 -6.64 -1.63 2.97
N LEU A 99 -6.41 -0.36 2.75
CA LEU A 99 -6.57 0.70 3.74
C LEU A 99 -7.70 1.64 3.26
N PRO A 100 -8.96 1.36 3.63
CA PRO A 100 -10.09 2.15 3.17
C PRO A 100 -10.00 3.60 3.66
N SER A 101 -10.29 4.54 2.77
CA SER A 101 -10.20 5.99 3.01
C SER A 101 -8.78 6.47 3.40
N VAL A 102 -7.74 5.75 2.99
CA VAL A 102 -6.35 6.11 3.26
C VAL A 102 -5.57 6.26 1.95
N ILE A 103 -4.76 7.31 1.87
CA ILE A 103 -3.77 7.53 0.82
C ILE A 103 -2.39 7.41 1.45
N VAL A 104 -1.56 6.48 0.95
CA VAL A 104 -0.21 6.27 1.50
C VAL A 104 0.80 7.01 0.64
N GLY A 105 1.58 7.90 1.28
CA GLY A 105 2.72 8.59 0.70
C GLY A 105 4.04 8.02 1.22
N PRO A 106 4.65 7.03 0.54
CA PRO A 106 5.93 6.47 0.94
C PRO A 106 7.08 7.46 0.66
N ARG A 107 8.24 7.26 1.28
CA ARG A 107 9.42 8.13 1.21
C ARG A 107 9.05 9.59 1.49
N PHE A 108 8.19 9.80 2.48
CA PHE A 108 7.64 11.10 2.80
C PHE A 108 8.72 12.01 3.38
N LYS A 109 9.15 13.01 2.58
CA LYS A 109 10.18 13.95 2.99
C LYS A 109 9.95 15.33 2.35
N GLY A 110 9.95 16.33 3.20
CA GLY A 110 9.89 17.75 2.77
C GLY A 110 8.53 18.19 2.22
N THR A 111 8.51 19.43 1.74
CA THR A 111 7.29 20.12 1.30
C THR A 111 6.67 19.53 0.03
N GLU A 112 7.51 19.02 -0.89
CA GLU A 112 7.02 18.45 -2.15
C GLU A 112 6.18 17.19 -1.93
N ALA A 113 6.64 16.28 -1.04
CA ALA A 113 5.89 15.08 -0.69
C ALA A 113 4.57 15.44 -0.01
N ALA A 114 4.59 16.44 0.88
CA ALA A 114 3.39 16.96 1.53
C ALA A 114 2.42 17.58 0.52
N HIS A 115 2.90 18.35 -0.45
CA HIS A 115 2.06 18.91 -1.51
C HIS A 115 1.45 17.85 -2.41
N ARG A 116 2.20 16.79 -2.78
CA ARG A 116 1.62 15.67 -3.55
C ARG A 116 0.48 15.00 -2.81
N LEU A 117 0.70 14.66 -1.56
CA LEU A 117 -0.31 13.99 -0.73
C LEU A 117 -1.54 14.89 -0.54
N ARG A 118 -1.32 16.19 -0.30
CA ARG A 118 -2.41 17.16 -0.13
C ARG A 118 -3.24 17.32 -1.40
N ARG A 119 -2.62 17.39 -2.60
CA ARG A 119 -3.37 17.43 -3.87
C ARG A 119 -4.31 16.24 -4.07
N LEU A 120 -3.91 15.04 -3.66
CA LEU A 120 -4.80 13.87 -3.70
C LEU A 120 -5.95 14.01 -2.70
N LEU A 121 -5.67 14.54 -1.52
CA LEU A 121 -6.70 14.78 -0.50
C LEU A 121 -7.69 15.88 -0.91
N ASP A 122 -7.25 16.87 -1.71
CA ASP A 122 -8.14 17.92 -2.24
C ASP A 122 -9.21 17.34 -3.18
N VAL A 123 -8.88 16.27 -3.93
CA VAL A 123 -9.84 15.57 -4.80
C VAL A 123 -10.52 14.37 -4.11
N LYS A 124 -9.97 13.90 -3.00
CA LYS A 124 -10.51 12.81 -2.16
C LYS A 124 -10.62 13.26 -0.71
N PRO A 125 -11.50 14.23 -0.41
CA PRO A 125 -11.53 14.91 0.90
C PRO A 125 -11.96 14.02 2.08
N ASN A 126 -12.58 12.87 1.80
CA ASN A 126 -12.97 11.89 2.82
C ASN A 126 -11.84 10.92 3.20
N CYS A 127 -10.66 11.09 2.58
CA CYS A 127 -9.49 10.29 2.90
C CYS A 127 -8.57 11.02 3.88
N LEU A 128 -7.75 10.24 4.57
CA LEU A 128 -6.56 10.73 5.27
C LEU A 128 -5.29 10.31 4.52
N GLY A 129 -4.28 11.16 4.60
CA GLY A 129 -2.96 10.87 4.04
C GLY A 129 -2.01 10.36 5.12
N LEU A 130 -1.30 9.28 4.83
CA LEU A 130 -0.23 8.74 5.67
C LEU A 130 1.12 8.96 4.99
N GLY A 131 1.87 9.95 5.45
CA GLY A 131 3.24 10.19 5.00
C GLY A 131 4.22 9.33 5.80
N ILE A 132 4.79 8.31 5.17
CA ILE A 132 5.73 7.37 5.82
C ILE A 132 7.14 7.68 5.31
N PRO A 133 8.05 8.18 6.19
CA PRO A 133 9.43 8.50 5.79
C PRO A 133 10.26 7.24 5.54
N GLU A 134 11.45 7.43 4.98
CA GLU A 134 12.43 6.35 4.82
C GLU A 134 12.82 5.73 6.17
N GLN A 135 13.19 4.47 6.16
CA GLN A 135 13.58 3.69 7.34
C GLN A 135 12.50 3.63 8.44
N THR A 136 11.25 3.86 8.07
CA THR A 136 10.12 3.86 8.99
C THR A 136 9.00 2.99 8.43
N ALA A 137 8.34 2.26 9.31
CA ALA A 137 7.14 1.51 8.99
C ALA A 137 6.00 1.87 9.95
N LEU A 138 4.78 1.75 9.47
CA LEU A 138 3.55 1.83 10.26
C LEU A 138 2.93 0.45 10.33
N GLY A 139 2.86 -0.12 11.52
CA GLY A 139 2.12 -1.33 11.81
C GLY A 139 0.67 -1.01 12.17
N LEU A 140 -0.27 -1.75 11.56
CA LEU A 140 -1.69 -1.66 11.86
C LEU A 140 -2.17 -3.05 12.29
N GLY A 141 -2.63 -3.17 13.52
CA GLY A 141 -3.12 -4.41 14.07
C GLY A 141 -4.64 -4.59 13.93
N PRO A 142 -5.15 -5.83 14.07
CA PRO A 142 -6.56 -6.17 13.83
C PRO A 142 -7.53 -5.56 14.86
N ALA A 143 -7.05 -5.20 16.05
CA ALA A 143 -7.86 -4.53 17.08
C ALA A 143 -7.69 -3.00 17.06
N GLY A 144 -7.09 -2.43 15.99
CA GLY A 144 -6.87 -1.01 15.83
C GLY A 144 -5.55 -0.52 16.46
N GLU A 145 -4.64 -1.44 16.76
CA GLU A 145 -3.30 -1.07 17.20
C GLU A 145 -2.56 -0.34 16.09
N VAL A 146 -1.84 0.72 16.47
CA VAL A 146 -0.99 1.49 15.57
C VAL A 146 0.40 1.56 16.16
N GLU A 147 1.39 1.07 15.43
CA GLU A 147 2.78 1.06 15.85
C GLU A 147 3.67 1.75 14.82
N ASN A 148 4.48 2.70 15.29
CA ASN A 148 5.52 3.32 14.47
C ASN A 148 6.85 2.60 14.73
N VAL A 149 7.41 1.99 13.70
CA VAL A 149 8.67 1.25 13.76
C VAL A 149 9.73 1.99 12.95
N GLY A 150 10.85 2.29 13.59
CA GLY A 150 11.98 3.01 12.98
C GLY A 150 12.18 4.43 13.52
N PRO A 151 13.20 5.16 13.01
CA PRO A 151 13.61 6.45 13.56
C PRO A 151 12.73 7.62 13.14
N GLY A 152 11.95 7.50 12.08
CA GLY A 152 11.09 8.55 11.54
C GLY A 152 9.74 8.62 12.25
N GLN A 153 9.02 9.70 11.99
CA GLN A 153 7.64 9.87 12.44
C GLN A 153 6.70 9.83 11.23
N VAL A 154 5.67 9.01 11.31
CA VAL A 154 4.59 9.02 10.34
C VAL A 154 3.80 10.30 10.48
N THR A 155 3.55 10.96 9.36
CA THR A 155 2.77 12.20 9.30
C THR A 155 1.37 11.89 8.82
N VAL A 156 0.37 12.29 9.60
CA VAL A 156 -1.03 12.22 9.17
C VAL A 156 -1.42 13.57 8.57
N VAL A 157 -1.97 13.52 7.35
CA VAL A 157 -2.41 14.71 6.60
C VAL A 157 -3.91 14.58 6.36
N PHE A 158 -4.65 15.63 6.68
CA PHE A 158 -6.08 15.74 6.38
C PHE A 158 -6.29 16.72 5.22
N SER A 159 -7.36 16.55 4.44
CA SER A 159 -7.85 17.59 3.55
C SER A 159 -8.15 18.83 4.38
N GLY A 160 -7.81 20.02 3.87
CA GLY A 160 -8.00 21.26 4.59
C GLY A 160 -9.47 21.51 4.91
N LEU A 161 -9.91 21.11 6.09
CA LEU A 161 -11.03 21.74 6.73
C LEU A 161 -10.50 23.11 7.18
N GLU A 162 -10.86 24.18 6.46
CA GLU A 162 -10.88 25.50 7.08
C GLU A 162 -11.87 25.39 8.25
N VAL A 163 -11.33 25.29 9.46
CA VAL A 163 -12.14 25.52 10.66
C VAL A 163 -12.34 27.02 10.70
N GLU A 164 -13.48 27.49 10.19
CA GLU A 164 -13.94 28.83 10.50
C GLU A 164 -14.07 28.95 12.03
N ALA A 165 -13.24 29.81 12.59
CA ALA A 165 -13.24 30.14 14.00
C ALA A 165 -14.40 31.09 14.33
#